data_6104f58982512b960aba4d86633732c1
#
_entry.id   6104f58982512b960aba4d86633732c1
#
_cell.length_a   1.000
_cell.length_b   1.000
_cell.length_c   1.000
_cell.angle_alpha   90.00
_cell.angle_beta   90.00
_cell.angle_gamma   90.00
#
_symmetry.space_group_name_H-M   'P 1'
#
loop_
_entity.id
_entity.type
_entity.pdbx_description
1 polymer ?
#
loop_
_entity_poly.entity_id
_entity_poly.type
_entity_poly.pdbx_seq_one_letter_code
_entity_poly.pdbx_strand_id
1 'polypeptide(L)' 'MNENEFQFVMDCDVESLVSFLQDDYQLPLSEAFEKVYSSKTFEKLKDRKTGLYLQSPAYIYTFLMEEIRGQHKND' A
#
# COMPACT_ATOMS: atom_id res chain seq x y z
N MET A 1 10.43 -14.08 11.42
CA MET A 1 9.91 -12.76 11.86
C MET A 1 8.70 -12.96 12.76
N ASN A 2 8.70 -12.37 13.95
CA ASN A 2 7.57 -12.49 14.87
C ASN A 2 6.48 -11.48 14.53
N GLU A 3 5.33 -11.59 15.23
CA GLU A 3 4.18 -10.75 14.98
C GLU A 3 4.47 -9.26 15.12
N ASN A 4 5.24 -8.88 16.13
CA ASN A 4 5.55 -7.48 16.38
C ASN A 4 6.42 -6.90 15.28
N GLU A 5 7.39 -7.68 14.82
CA GLU A 5 8.27 -7.25 13.72
C GLU A 5 7.49 -7.13 12.41
N PHE A 6 6.60 -8.09 12.13
CA PHE A 6 5.77 -8.07 10.95
C PHE A 6 4.87 -6.81 10.94
N GLN A 7 4.23 -6.53 12.07
CA GLN A 7 3.35 -5.37 12.19
C GLN A 7 4.15 -4.06 11.98
N PHE A 8 5.35 -4.00 12.53
CA PHE A 8 6.21 -2.83 12.36
C PHE A 8 6.55 -2.60 10.89
N VAL A 9 6.94 -3.66 10.18
CA VAL A 9 7.28 -3.56 8.77
C VAL A 9 6.06 -3.12 7.95
N MET A 10 4.89 -3.69 8.24
CA MET A 10 3.66 -3.30 7.56
C MET A 10 3.33 -1.83 7.79
N ASP A 11 3.48 -1.37 9.03
CA ASP A 11 3.19 0.03 9.36
C ASP A 11 4.12 0.97 8.58
N CYS A 12 5.39 0.61 8.46
CA CYS A 12 6.34 1.40 7.68
C CYS A 12 5.97 1.41 6.19
N ASP A 13 5.58 0.26 5.66
CA ASP A 13 5.16 0.16 4.26
C ASP A 13 3.92 1.01 4.00
N VAL A 14 2.93 0.94 4.89
CA VAL A 14 1.70 1.74 4.75
C VAL A 14 2.02 3.24 4.78
N GLU A 15 2.86 3.67 5.71
CA GLU A 15 3.25 5.08 5.79
C GLU A 15 3.93 5.55 4.50
N SER A 16 4.79 4.71 3.92
CA SER A 16 5.45 5.05 2.66
C SER A 16 4.44 5.16 1.52
N LEU A 17 3.50 4.22 1.42
CA LEU A 17 2.47 4.25 0.38
C LEU A 17 1.59 5.48 0.51
N VAL A 18 1.22 5.84 1.74
CA VAL A 18 0.42 7.03 2.00
C VAL A 18 1.17 8.29 1.53
N SER A 19 2.46 8.37 1.86
CA SER A 19 3.30 9.50 1.45
C SER A 19 3.36 9.63 -0.06
N PHE A 20 3.57 8.50 -0.77
CA PHE A 20 3.60 8.51 -2.23
C PHE A 20 2.27 8.99 -2.82
N LEU A 21 1.14 8.53 -2.27
CA LEU A 21 -0.17 8.97 -2.74
C LEU A 21 -0.39 10.46 -2.53
N GLN A 22 0.04 10.97 -1.38
CA GLN A 22 -0.10 12.40 -1.12
C GLN A 22 0.72 13.21 -2.11
N ASP A 23 1.93 12.76 -2.42
CA ASP A 23 2.79 13.45 -3.37
C ASP A 23 2.23 13.41 -4.78
N ASP A 24 1.76 12.24 -5.22
CA ASP A 24 1.32 12.06 -6.59
C ASP A 24 -0.06 12.65 -6.88
N TYR A 25 -0.95 12.62 -5.90
CA TYR A 25 -2.36 13.01 -6.10
C TYR A 25 -2.80 14.19 -5.23
N GLN A 26 -1.92 14.72 -4.42
CA GLN A 26 -2.21 15.87 -3.53
C GLN A 26 -3.40 15.58 -2.61
N LEU A 27 -3.47 14.34 -2.08
CA LEU A 27 -4.57 13.93 -1.23
C LEU A 27 -4.38 14.36 0.21
N PRO A 28 -5.47 14.65 0.94
CA PRO A 28 -5.40 14.78 2.38
C PRO A 28 -4.96 13.45 3.01
N LEU A 29 -4.34 13.54 4.19
CA LEU A 29 -3.79 12.37 4.87
C LEU A 29 -4.83 11.26 5.08
N SER A 30 -6.02 11.62 5.58
CA SER A 30 -7.07 10.64 5.86
C SER A 30 -7.53 9.92 4.60
N GLU A 31 -7.63 10.64 3.49
CA GLU A 31 -8.05 10.06 2.22
C GLU A 31 -6.99 9.12 1.67
N ALA A 32 -5.71 9.49 1.80
CA ALA A 32 -4.61 8.64 1.38
C ALA A 32 -4.58 7.33 2.17
N PHE A 33 -4.74 7.39 3.49
CA PHE A 33 -4.85 6.19 4.33
C PHE A 33 -6.01 5.31 3.90
N GLU A 34 -7.17 5.91 3.64
CA GLU A 34 -8.35 5.16 3.24
C GLU A 34 -8.10 4.40 1.94
N LYS A 35 -7.46 5.05 0.97
CA LYS A 35 -7.14 4.39 -0.30
C LYS A 35 -6.22 3.21 -0.12
N VAL A 36 -5.21 3.33 0.73
CA VAL A 36 -4.30 2.22 1.00
C VAL A 36 -5.03 1.07 1.69
N TYR A 37 -5.75 1.36 2.76
CA TYR A 37 -6.40 0.31 3.57
C TYR A 37 -7.53 -0.41 2.84
N SER A 38 -8.17 0.25 1.88
CA SER A 38 -9.25 -0.37 1.11
C SER A 38 -8.76 -1.09 -0.14
N SER A 39 -7.47 -1.06 -0.41
CA SER A 39 -6.91 -1.60 -1.65
C SER A 39 -6.70 -3.12 -1.58
N LYS A 40 -6.69 -3.75 -2.76
CA LYS A 40 -6.28 -5.15 -2.89
C LYS A 40 -4.80 -5.32 -2.61
N THR A 41 -4.02 -4.28 -2.89
CA THR A 41 -2.58 -4.28 -2.57
C THR A 41 -2.37 -4.45 -1.08
N PHE A 42 -3.16 -3.78 -0.25
CA PHE A 42 -3.07 -3.94 1.20
C PHE A 42 -3.43 -5.36 1.63
N GLU A 43 -4.43 -5.99 1.00
CA GLU A 43 -4.80 -7.37 1.30
C GLU A 43 -3.63 -8.31 1.07
N LYS A 44 -2.88 -8.10 -0.01
CA LYS A 44 -1.68 -8.89 -0.28
C LYS A 44 -0.56 -8.57 0.71
N LEU A 45 -0.43 -7.31 1.08
CA LEU A 45 0.61 -6.87 2.01
C LEU A 45 0.47 -7.53 3.38
N LYS A 46 -0.75 -7.64 3.88
CA LYS A 46 -0.99 -8.23 5.20
C LYS A 46 -0.97 -9.76 5.20
N ASP A 47 -0.96 -10.38 4.02
CA ASP A 47 -0.84 -11.83 3.90
C ASP A 47 0.64 -12.19 3.81
N ARG A 48 1.17 -12.74 4.90
CA ARG A 48 2.59 -13.07 5.00
C ARG A 48 3.07 -14.01 3.90
N LYS A 49 2.19 -14.85 3.40
CA LYS A 49 2.53 -15.84 2.37
C LYS A 49 2.94 -15.20 1.06
N THR A 50 2.43 -14.02 0.76
CA THR A 50 2.79 -13.33 -0.49
C THR A 50 4.22 -12.81 -0.48
N GLY A 51 4.78 -12.55 0.69
CA GLY A 51 6.10 -11.95 0.82
C GLY A 51 6.17 -10.50 0.37
N LEU A 52 5.04 -9.90 0.04
CA LEU A 52 5.02 -8.53 -0.47
C LEU A 52 5.56 -7.54 0.55
N TYR A 53 5.30 -7.78 1.83
CA TYR A 53 5.78 -6.90 2.90
C TYR A 53 7.30 -6.79 2.95
N LEU A 54 8.02 -7.74 2.36
CA LEU A 54 9.49 -7.75 2.34
C LEU A 54 10.07 -6.97 1.16
N GLN A 55 9.24 -6.56 0.22
CA GLN A 55 9.69 -5.79 -0.92
C GLN A 55 9.81 -4.31 -0.56
N SER A 56 10.52 -3.55 -1.39
CA SER A 56 10.64 -2.11 -1.14
C SER A 56 9.28 -1.43 -1.25
N PRO A 57 9.06 -0.36 -0.49
CA PRO A 57 7.80 0.39 -0.61
C PRO A 57 7.53 0.89 -2.03
N ALA A 58 8.56 1.29 -2.76
CA ALA A 58 8.42 1.73 -4.15
C ALA A 58 7.87 0.60 -5.03
N TYR A 59 8.34 -0.62 -4.82
CA TYR A 59 7.87 -1.77 -5.57
C TYR A 59 6.40 -2.07 -5.24
N ILE A 60 6.08 -2.06 -3.94
CA ILE A 60 4.69 -2.26 -3.49
C ILE A 60 3.77 -1.19 -4.10
N TYR A 61 4.26 0.03 -4.18
CA TYR A 61 3.50 1.14 -4.74
C TYR A 61 3.14 0.92 -6.21
N THR A 62 3.99 0.24 -6.98
CA THR A 62 3.66 -0.06 -8.37
C THR A 62 2.38 -0.88 -8.48
N PHE A 63 2.17 -1.83 -7.57
CA PHE A 63 0.92 -2.62 -7.54
C PHE A 63 -0.28 -1.75 -7.21
N LEU A 64 -0.13 -0.84 -6.26
CA LEU A 64 -1.20 0.07 -5.89
C LEU A 64 -1.57 0.97 -7.08
N MET A 65 -0.58 1.45 -7.81
CA MET A 65 -0.81 2.30 -8.98
C MET A 65 -1.52 1.55 -10.09
N GLU A 66 -1.13 0.32 -10.35
CA GLU A 66 -1.80 -0.51 -11.33
C GLU A 66 -3.25 -0.75 -10.96
N GLU A 67 -3.52 -0.99 -9.69
CA GLU A 67 -4.86 -1.19 -9.18
C GLU A 67 -5.73 0.06 -9.40
N ILE A 68 -5.21 1.22 -9.06
CA ILE A 68 -5.93 2.49 -9.22
C ILE A 68 -6.21 2.77 -10.69
N ARG A 69 -5.23 2.58 -11.56
CA ARG A 69 -5.40 2.76 -13.00
C ARG A 69 -6.40 1.76 -13.58
N GLY A 70 -6.37 0.52 -13.09
CA GLY A 70 -7.31 -0.51 -13.53
C GLY A 70 -8.74 -0.16 -13.21
N GLN A 71 -8.98 0.47 -12.07
CA GLN A 71 -10.31 0.90 -11.69
C GLN A 71 -10.86 1.95 -12.65
N HIS A 72 -9.99 2.82 -13.16
CA HIS A 72 -10.39 3.82 -14.15
C HIS A 72 -10.70 3.21 -15.51
N LYS A 73 -9.97 2.16 -15.88
CA LYS A 73 -10.14 1.53 -17.18
C LYS A 73 -11.46 0.81 -17.35
N ASN A 74 -12.07 0.40 -16.25
CA ASN A 74 -13.29 -0.40 -16.29
C ASN A 74 -14.56 0.43 -16.33
N ASP A 75 -14.43 1.72 -16.39
CA ASP A 75 -15.58 2.64 -16.43
C ASP A 75 -16.20 2.78 -17.82
#